data_c3a672f814bc227f4aa44f08f04c9dde
#
_entry.id   c3a672f814bc227f4aa44f08f04c9dde
#
_cell.length_a   1.000
_cell.length_b   1.000
_cell.length_c   1.000
_cell.angle_alpha   90.00
_cell.angle_beta   90.00
_cell.angle_gamma   90.00
#
_symmetry.space_group_name_H-M   'P 1'
#
loop_
_entity.id
_entity.type
_entity.pdbx_description
1 polymer ?
#
loop_
_entity_poly.entity_id
_entity_poly.type
_entity_poly.pdbx_seq_one_letter_code
_entity_poly.pdbx_strand_id
1 'polypeptide(L)'
;MKAYRSHARIHIDPKIGCIPVADLTRSDVKDFIDDLLDAGVSQTQVRKIMVSLRAVLAEAVDREWMDRSVASDVKMRRRSKRHDKDKIIPTKNEIRAILKKAPASHHAMFLTAIFTGMRISELRGLAWSVVDFEAKTIRVVQRADEQGKIGPPKSKAGIRTIPMTPLVLDTLSDWKSRALPSDQDLVFPNSVGRVQNYANIYNRVFKPMLVDLGIVDDEGEARFGIHSLRHAAASLFIEQGWNPKKIQTLLGHASITLTLDTYGHLFENPEEDVAMFEKLQSDLLVA
;
A
#
# COMPACT_ATOMS: atom_id res chain seq x y z
N MET A 1 8.08 -17.50 0.05
CA MET A 1 9.45 -18.08 -0.10
C MET A 1 10.52 -17.05 -0.48
N LYS A 2 10.32 -16.12 -1.44
CA LYS A 2 11.36 -15.15 -1.87
C LYS A 2 11.89 -14.27 -0.72
N ALA A 3 11.00 -13.73 0.13
CA ALA A 3 11.41 -12.92 1.29
C ALA A 3 12.25 -13.70 2.30
N TYR A 4 11.87 -14.94 2.60
CA TYR A 4 12.64 -15.81 3.50
C TYR A 4 14.07 -16.06 3.00
N ARG A 5 14.22 -16.39 1.70
CA ARG A 5 15.56 -16.58 1.09
C ARG A 5 16.39 -15.30 1.10
N SER A 6 15.75 -14.15 0.88
CA SER A 6 16.43 -12.85 0.96
C SER A 6 16.88 -12.54 2.37
N HIS A 7 16.01 -12.73 3.38
CA HIS A 7 16.36 -12.53 4.78
C HIS A 7 17.49 -13.49 5.24
N ALA A 8 17.43 -14.76 4.83
CA ALA A 8 18.50 -15.72 5.11
C ALA A 8 19.81 -15.20 4.55
N ARG A 9 19.91 -15.03 3.24
CA ARG A 9 21.17 -14.69 2.56
C ARG A 9 21.77 -13.34 2.99
N ILE A 10 20.93 -12.32 3.24
CA ILE A 10 21.42 -10.95 3.48
C ILE A 10 21.66 -10.68 4.95
N HIS A 11 20.85 -11.28 5.84
CA HIS A 11 20.86 -10.90 7.24
C HIS A 11 21.18 -12.05 8.20
N ILE A 12 20.65 -13.26 7.98
CA ILE A 12 20.79 -14.38 8.92
C ILE A 12 22.13 -15.07 8.74
N ASP A 13 22.39 -15.59 7.53
CA ASP A 13 23.59 -16.37 7.24
C ASP A 13 24.90 -15.62 7.54
N PRO A 14 25.06 -14.31 7.20
CA PRO A 14 26.30 -13.58 7.47
C PRO A 14 26.59 -13.35 8.96
N LYS A 15 25.58 -13.41 9.84
CA LYS A 15 25.73 -13.07 11.26
C LYS A 15 25.68 -14.28 12.19
N ILE A 16 24.71 -15.15 12.00
CA ILE A 16 24.51 -16.34 12.86
C ILE A 16 24.48 -17.65 12.09
N GLY A 17 24.63 -17.64 10.77
CA GLY A 17 24.59 -18.86 9.94
C GLY A 17 25.77 -19.81 10.15
N CYS A 18 26.87 -19.34 10.74
CA CYS A 18 28.02 -20.19 11.10
C CYS A 18 27.81 -20.98 12.42
N ILE A 19 26.81 -20.62 13.23
CA ILE A 19 26.49 -21.27 14.49
C ILE A 19 25.69 -22.55 14.16
N PRO A 20 26.12 -23.74 14.57
CA PRO A 20 25.30 -24.95 14.46
C PRO A 20 23.96 -24.76 15.15
N VAL A 21 22.88 -25.24 14.53
CA VAL A 21 21.52 -25.04 15.03
C VAL A 21 21.34 -25.54 16.46
N ALA A 22 22.00 -26.65 16.80
CA ALA A 22 21.97 -27.24 18.14
C ALA A 22 22.67 -26.38 19.21
N ASP A 23 23.65 -25.54 18.80
CA ASP A 23 24.44 -24.70 19.69
C ASP A 23 23.89 -23.28 19.79
N LEU A 24 22.93 -22.90 18.92
CA LEU A 24 22.34 -21.58 18.90
C LEU A 24 21.60 -21.27 20.20
N THR A 25 21.98 -20.18 20.86
CA THR A 25 21.39 -19.78 22.14
C THR A 25 20.40 -18.62 21.99
N ARG A 26 19.63 -18.38 23.06
CA ARG A 26 18.75 -17.20 23.14
C ARG A 26 19.54 -15.89 23.16
N SER A 27 20.78 -15.92 23.68
CA SER A 27 21.67 -14.75 23.69
C SER A 27 22.06 -14.38 22.26
N ASP A 28 22.52 -15.36 21.46
CA ASP A 28 22.91 -15.12 20.07
C ASP A 28 21.79 -14.50 19.25
N VAL A 29 20.52 -14.93 19.51
CA VAL A 29 19.35 -14.33 18.85
C VAL A 29 19.10 -12.90 19.30
N LYS A 30 19.38 -12.53 20.55
CA LYS A 30 19.27 -11.15 21.02
C LYS A 30 20.38 -10.28 20.44
N ASP A 31 21.61 -10.75 20.48
CA ASP A 31 22.78 -10.07 19.93
C ASP A 31 22.59 -9.84 18.41
N PHE A 32 22.03 -10.83 17.73
CA PHE A 32 21.64 -10.70 16.31
C PHE A 32 20.62 -9.58 16.08
N ILE A 33 19.62 -9.42 16.96
CA ILE A 33 18.63 -8.33 16.86
C ILE A 33 19.32 -6.97 17.08
N ASP A 34 20.17 -6.86 18.08
CA ASP A 34 20.88 -5.64 18.44
C ASP A 34 21.84 -5.25 17.31
N ASP A 35 22.61 -6.18 16.79
CA ASP A 35 23.46 -6.01 15.61
C ASP A 35 22.72 -5.50 14.36
N LEU A 36 21.49 -5.98 14.12
CA LEU A 36 20.68 -5.50 12.99
C LEU A 36 20.23 -4.06 13.21
N LEU A 37 19.86 -3.71 14.45
CA LEU A 37 19.44 -2.36 14.80
C LEU A 37 20.60 -1.37 14.73
N ASP A 38 21.78 -1.76 15.22
CA ASP A 38 23.01 -0.95 15.18
C ASP A 38 23.50 -0.74 13.74
N ALA A 39 23.29 -1.72 12.87
CA ALA A 39 23.52 -1.58 11.43
C ALA A 39 22.46 -0.71 10.72
N GLY A 40 21.54 -0.05 11.45
CA GLY A 40 20.51 0.83 10.88
C GLY A 40 19.33 0.13 10.24
N VAL A 41 19.18 -1.18 10.41
CA VAL A 41 18.01 -1.91 9.89
C VAL A 41 16.76 -1.51 10.67
N SER A 42 15.72 -1.04 9.99
CA SER A 42 14.49 -0.58 10.67
C SER A 42 13.85 -1.68 11.53
N GLN A 43 13.28 -1.33 12.68
CA GLN A 43 12.57 -2.27 13.56
C GLN A 43 11.52 -3.12 12.83
N THR A 44 10.80 -2.51 11.87
CA THR A 44 9.82 -3.22 11.05
C THR A 44 10.48 -4.30 10.19
N GLN A 45 11.66 -4.01 9.64
CA GLN A 45 12.41 -5.01 8.86
C GLN A 45 13.00 -6.08 9.76
N VAL A 46 13.56 -5.72 10.92
CA VAL A 46 14.04 -6.69 11.93
C VAL A 46 12.93 -7.66 12.34
N ARG A 47 11.70 -7.17 12.58
CA ARG A 47 10.55 -8.06 12.87
C ARG A 47 10.29 -9.06 11.75
N LYS A 48 10.38 -8.64 10.48
CA LYS A 48 10.20 -9.55 9.34
C LYS A 48 11.34 -10.56 9.23
N ILE A 49 12.56 -10.15 9.50
CA ILE A 49 13.72 -11.05 9.56
C ILE A 49 13.53 -12.08 10.68
N MET A 50 13.09 -11.66 11.85
CA MET A 50 12.80 -12.55 12.97
C MET A 50 11.66 -13.55 12.68
N VAL A 51 10.64 -13.15 11.90
CA VAL A 51 9.62 -14.10 11.41
C VAL A 51 10.26 -15.17 10.54
N SER A 52 11.22 -14.80 9.67
CA SER A 52 11.93 -15.76 8.83
C SER A 52 12.84 -16.67 9.66
N LEU A 53 13.58 -16.14 10.63
CA LEU A 53 14.43 -16.93 11.53
C LEU A 53 13.58 -17.94 12.32
N ARG A 54 12.46 -17.49 12.91
CA ARG A 54 11.56 -18.39 13.65
C ARG A 54 11.01 -19.52 12.77
N ALA A 55 10.69 -19.25 11.51
CA ALA A 55 10.23 -20.27 10.59
C ALA A 55 11.32 -21.31 10.28
N VAL A 56 12.59 -20.87 10.12
CA VAL A 56 13.72 -21.77 9.92
C VAL A 56 13.96 -22.63 11.17
N LEU A 57 13.94 -22.02 12.36
CA LEU A 57 14.15 -22.77 13.60
C LEU A 57 12.97 -23.67 13.95
N ALA A 58 11.74 -23.35 13.54
CA ALA A 58 10.60 -24.24 13.68
C ALA A 58 10.76 -25.49 12.81
N GLU A 59 11.25 -25.35 11.57
CA GLU A 59 11.59 -26.47 10.70
C GLU A 59 12.73 -27.32 11.29
N ALA A 60 13.73 -26.69 11.96
CA ALA A 60 14.79 -27.41 12.63
C ALA A 60 14.29 -28.26 13.83
N VAL A 61 13.29 -27.74 14.56
CA VAL A 61 12.61 -28.51 15.63
C VAL A 61 11.81 -29.67 15.03
N ASP A 62 11.08 -29.44 13.94
CA ASP A 62 10.28 -30.48 13.26
C ASP A 62 11.15 -31.61 12.71
N ARG A 63 12.40 -31.30 12.36
CA ARG A 63 13.42 -32.30 11.93
C ARG A 63 14.26 -32.87 13.06
N GLU A 64 13.95 -32.60 14.30
CA GLU A 64 14.65 -33.06 15.49
C GLU A 64 16.14 -32.62 15.54
N TRP A 65 16.50 -31.52 14.87
CA TRP A 65 17.85 -30.94 14.91
C TRP A 65 18.08 -30.09 16.15
N MET A 66 16.99 -29.72 16.84
CA MET A 66 16.98 -29.04 18.14
C MET A 66 15.68 -29.36 18.87
N ASP A 67 15.73 -29.38 20.20
CA ASP A 67 14.56 -29.72 21.02
C ASP A 67 13.49 -28.63 21.02
N ARG A 68 13.90 -27.35 20.97
CA ARG A 68 13.00 -26.18 20.96
C ARG A 68 13.62 -24.99 20.28
N SER A 69 12.79 -24.17 19.66
CA SER A 69 13.23 -22.92 19.02
C SER A 69 13.62 -21.88 20.06
N VAL A 70 14.89 -21.48 20.10
CA VAL A 70 15.44 -20.44 20.98
C VAL A 70 14.92 -19.03 20.64
N ALA A 71 14.38 -18.83 19.43
CA ALA A 71 13.83 -17.55 18.99
C ALA A 71 12.35 -17.35 19.37
N SER A 72 11.65 -18.40 19.87
CA SER A 72 10.21 -18.33 20.19
C SER A 72 9.92 -17.29 21.27
N ASP A 73 10.72 -17.27 22.34
CA ASP A 73 10.53 -16.46 23.53
C ASP A 73 11.27 -15.11 23.48
N VAL A 74 12.00 -14.84 22.39
CA VAL A 74 12.67 -13.55 22.23
C VAL A 74 11.66 -12.50 21.81
N LYS A 75 11.29 -11.64 22.75
CA LYS A 75 10.38 -10.51 22.50
C LYS A 75 11.19 -9.28 22.07
N MET A 76 10.88 -8.76 20.90
CA MET A 76 11.37 -7.43 20.53
C MET A 76 10.62 -6.36 21.33
N ARG A 77 11.36 -5.40 21.89
CA ARG A 77 10.75 -4.22 22.53
C ARG A 77 9.74 -3.58 21.58
N ARG A 78 8.51 -3.37 22.03
CA ARG A 78 7.54 -2.55 21.29
C ARG A 78 8.08 -1.12 21.27
N ARG A 79 8.37 -0.60 20.08
CA ARG A 79 8.55 0.83 19.92
C ARG A 79 7.24 1.50 20.35
N SER A 80 7.29 2.55 21.17
CA SER A 80 6.11 3.35 21.43
C SER A 80 5.58 3.84 20.08
N LYS A 81 4.26 3.89 19.90
CA LYS A 81 3.58 4.32 18.66
C LYS A 81 3.97 5.74 18.17
N ARG A 82 4.78 6.46 18.95
CA ARG A 82 5.21 7.87 18.72
C ARG A 82 6.15 8.09 17.52
N HIS A 83 6.55 7.05 16.77
CA HIS A 83 7.48 7.19 15.64
C HIS A 83 7.10 6.31 14.42
N ASP A 84 5.82 5.96 14.23
CA ASP A 84 5.41 5.69 12.86
C ASP A 84 5.46 7.05 12.14
N LYS A 85 6.39 7.19 11.18
CA LYS A 85 6.42 8.36 10.29
C LYS A 85 5.00 8.51 9.75
N ASP A 86 4.38 9.64 10.03
CA ASP A 86 3.03 9.94 9.54
C ASP A 86 3.02 9.69 8.04
N LYS A 87 1.98 8.98 7.59
CA LYS A 87 1.89 8.68 6.17
C LYS A 87 1.76 9.98 5.41
N ILE A 88 2.69 10.24 4.51
CA ILE A 88 2.67 11.45 3.71
C ILE A 88 1.47 11.38 2.77
N ILE A 89 0.53 12.29 2.97
CA ILE A 89 -0.66 12.46 2.14
C ILE A 89 -0.40 13.64 1.21
N PRO A 90 -0.47 13.45 -0.12
CA PRO A 90 -0.36 14.55 -1.07
C PRO A 90 -1.45 15.59 -0.84
N THR A 91 -1.09 16.86 -0.88
CA THR A 91 -2.02 17.98 -0.85
C THR A 91 -2.84 18.07 -2.15
N LYS A 92 -3.99 18.76 -2.12
CA LYS A 92 -4.78 19.01 -3.34
C LYS A 92 -3.98 19.71 -4.45
N ASN A 93 -3.09 20.64 -4.09
CA ASN A 93 -2.26 21.34 -5.08
C ASN A 93 -1.24 20.38 -5.73
N GLU A 94 -0.63 19.48 -4.95
CA GLU A 94 0.26 18.46 -5.49
C GLU A 94 -0.49 17.47 -6.38
N ILE A 95 -1.70 17.05 -5.97
CA ILE A 95 -2.55 16.18 -6.79
C ILE A 95 -2.84 16.85 -8.15
N ARG A 96 -3.22 18.14 -8.14
CA ARG A 96 -3.46 18.89 -9.38
C ARG A 96 -2.21 19.00 -10.24
N ALA A 97 -1.06 19.28 -9.63
CA ALA A 97 0.23 19.36 -10.33
C ALA A 97 0.63 17.99 -10.94
N ILE A 98 0.47 16.90 -10.20
CA ILE A 98 0.71 15.54 -10.67
C ILE A 98 -0.16 15.23 -11.89
N LEU A 99 -1.47 15.47 -11.80
CA LEU A 99 -2.38 15.21 -12.92
C LEU A 99 -2.06 16.06 -14.15
N LYS A 100 -1.72 17.32 -13.95
CA LYS A 100 -1.32 18.22 -15.07
C LYS A 100 -0.01 17.81 -15.73
N LYS A 101 0.97 17.32 -14.95
CA LYS A 101 2.32 16.95 -15.42
C LYS A 101 2.39 15.51 -15.92
N ALA A 102 1.44 14.64 -15.53
CA ALA A 102 1.48 13.23 -15.86
C ALA A 102 1.59 13.01 -17.37
N PRO A 103 2.55 12.16 -17.83
CA PRO A 103 2.66 11.88 -19.25
C PRO A 103 1.40 11.19 -19.77
N ALA A 104 1.05 11.41 -21.03
CA ALA A 104 -0.17 10.89 -21.66
C ALA A 104 -0.33 9.36 -21.49
N SER A 105 0.80 8.62 -21.45
CA SER A 105 0.83 7.17 -21.23
C SER A 105 0.44 6.71 -19.82
N HIS A 106 0.46 7.61 -18.83
CA HIS A 106 0.20 7.29 -17.43
C HIS A 106 -0.87 8.17 -16.78
N HIS A 107 -1.30 9.23 -17.46
CA HIS A 107 -2.32 10.15 -16.96
C HIS A 107 -3.60 9.42 -16.53
N ALA A 108 -4.15 8.58 -17.41
CA ALA A 108 -5.36 7.82 -17.12
C ALA A 108 -5.19 6.89 -15.90
N MET A 109 -4.03 6.26 -15.75
CA MET A 109 -3.72 5.41 -14.59
C MET A 109 -3.67 6.21 -13.29
N PHE A 110 -2.98 7.36 -13.27
CA PHE A 110 -2.84 8.18 -12.06
C PHE A 110 -4.17 8.85 -11.68
N LEU A 111 -4.93 9.32 -12.67
CA LEU A 111 -6.26 9.88 -12.44
C LEU A 111 -7.18 8.80 -11.84
N THR A 112 -7.23 7.61 -12.43
CA THR A 112 -8.02 6.50 -11.88
C THR A 112 -7.58 6.15 -10.46
N ALA A 113 -6.26 6.13 -10.16
CA ALA A 113 -5.74 5.88 -8.82
C ALA A 113 -6.29 6.86 -7.78
N ILE A 114 -6.29 8.16 -8.12
CA ILE A 114 -6.70 9.25 -7.22
C ILE A 114 -8.21 9.21 -6.97
N PHE A 115 -9.02 9.02 -8.02
CA PHE A 115 -10.48 9.10 -7.86
C PHE A 115 -11.13 7.80 -7.38
N THR A 116 -10.45 6.67 -7.48
CA THR A 116 -10.99 5.35 -7.07
C THR A 116 -10.32 4.80 -5.81
N GLY A 117 -9.15 5.29 -5.45
CA GLY A 117 -8.34 4.73 -4.37
C GLY A 117 -7.86 3.30 -4.62
N MET A 118 -7.86 2.81 -5.85
CA MET A 118 -7.35 1.48 -6.19
C MET A 118 -5.88 1.34 -5.84
N ARG A 119 -5.47 0.13 -5.42
CA ARG A 119 -4.05 -0.17 -5.23
C ARG A 119 -3.34 -0.21 -6.57
N ILE A 120 -2.08 0.21 -6.62
CA ILE A 120 -1.30 0.13 -7.89
C ILE A 120 -1.24 -1.30 -8.45
N SER A 121 -1.25 -2.33 -7.62
CA SER A 121 -1.32 -3.72 -8.07
C SER A 121 -2.67 -4.08 -8.72
N GLU A 122 -3.76 -3.47 -8.26
CA GLU A 122 -5.11 -3.62 -8.84
C GLU A 122 -5.18 -2.87 -10.18
N LEU A 123 -4.65 -1.65 -10.27
CA LEU A 123 -4.56 -0.89 -11.53
C LEU A 123 -3.71 -1.61 -12.57
N ARG A 124 -2.55 -2.14 -12.18
CA ARG A 124 -1.67 -2.90 -13.09
C ARG A 124 -2.32 -4.17 -13.63
N GLY A 125 -3.26 -4.73 -12.90
CA GLY A 125 -4.02 -5.91 -13.30
C GLY A 125 -5.45 -5.63 -13.73
N LEU A 126 -5.85 -4.35 -13.91
CA LEU A 126 -7.21 -4.00 -14.30
C LEU A 126 -7.47 -4.42 -15.76
N ALA A 127 -8.54 -5.17 -15.98
CA ALA A 127 -8.99 -5.60 -17.30
C ALA A 127 -10.14 -4.73 -17.80
N TRP A 128 -10.27 -4.56 -19.11
CA TRP A 128 -11.38 -3.84 -19.73
C TRP A 128 -12.73 -4.53 -19.48
N SER A 129 -12.75 -5.86 -19.44
CA SER A 129 -13.95 -6.67 -19.20
C SER A 129 -14.63 -6.43 -17.84
N VAL A 130 -13.94 -5.75 -16.91
CA VAL A 130 -14.50 -5.38 -15.60
C VAL A 130 -14.71 -3.87 -15.43
N VAL A 131 -14.56 -3.10 -16.52
CA VAL A 131 -14.90 -1.68 -16.61
C VAL A 131 -16.22 -1.55 -17.34
N ASP A 132 -17.27 -1.24 -16.60
CA ASP A 132 -18.61 -1.05 -17.14
C ASP A 132 -18.88 0.45 -17.39
N PHE A 133 -18.90 0.84 -18.67
CA PHE A 133 -19.10 2.23 -19.07
C PHE A 133 -20.58 2.65 -18.96
N GLU A 134 -21.53 1.70 -19.10
CA GLU A 134 -22.96 1.98 -18.98
C GLU A 134 -23.36 2.13 -17.52
N ALA A 135 -22.99 1.16 -16.68
CA ALA A 135 -23.21 1.21 -15.24
C ALA A 135 -22.27 2.21 -14.53
N LYS A 136 -21.27 2.76 -15.23
CA LYS A 136 -20.26 3.69 -14.70
C LYS A 136 -19.54 3.13 -13.48
N THR A 137 -19.08 1.89 -13.58
CA THR A 137 -18.42 1.19 -12.47
C THR A 137 -17.16 0.44 -12.91
N ILE A 138 -16.25 0.27 -11.95
CA ILE A 138 -15.08 -0.61 -12.07
C ILE A 138 -15.23 -1.72 -11.02
N ARG A 139 -15.21 -2.97 -11.46
CA ARG A 139 -15.22 -4.12 -10.56
C ARG A 139 -13.80 -4.63 -10.33
N VAL A 140 -13.28 -4.48 -9.12
CA VAL A 140 -11.97 -4.99 -8.75
C VAL A 140 -12.09 -6.47 -8.39
N VAL A 141 -11.59 -7.35 -9.24
CA VAL A 141 -11.64 -8.80 -9.06
C VAL A 141 -10.27 -9.46 -9.13
N GLN A 142 -9.26 -8.70 -9.57
CA GLN A 142 -7.90 -9.20 -9.77
C GLN A 142 -6.86 -8.13 -9.51
N ARG A 143 -5.61 -8.55 -9.43
CA ARG A 143 -4.42 -7.71 -9.30
C ARG A 143 -3.22 -8.36 -9.98
N ALA A 144 -2.23 -7.57 -10.34
CA ALA A 144 -0.91 -8.05 -10.71
C ALA A 144 0.01 -8.11 -9.47
N ASP A 145 0.72 -9.21 -9.29
CA ASP A 145 1.76 -9.32 -8.25
C ASP A 145 3.07 -8.61 -8.67
N GLU A 146 4.12 -8.77 -7.88
CA GLU A 146 5.43 -8.15 -8.16
C GLU A 146 6.07 -8.68 -9.45
N GLN A 147 5.80 -9.93 -9.83
CA GLN A 147 6.29 -10.57 -11.02
C GLN A 147 5.41 -10.28 -12.26
N GLY A 148 4.31 -9.56 -12.09
CA GLY A 148 3.33 -9.29 -13.15
C GLY A 148 2.34 -10.43 -13.39
N LYS A 149 2.27 -11.43 -12.50
CA LYS A 149 1.27 -12.49 -12.60
C LYS A 149 -0.08 -11.97 -12.11
N ILE A 150 -1.11 -12.17 -12.92
CA ILE A 150 -2.48 -11.85 -12.57
C ILE A 150 -3.03 -12.91 -11.60
N GLY A 151 -3.73 -12.45 -10.59
CA GLY A 151 -4.37 -13.29 -9.59
C GLY A 151 -5.41 -12.53 -8.77
N PRO A 152 -6.15 -13.20 -7.88
CA PRO A 152 -7.19 -12.56 -7.07
C PRO A 152 -6.61 -11.51 -6.12
N PRO A 153 -7.43 -10.59 -5.61
CA PRO A 153 -7.05 -9.67 -4.55
C PRO A 153 -6.55 -10.43 -3.30
N LYS A 154 -5.73 -9.75 -2.47
CA LYS A 154 -5.14 -10.37 -1.26
C LYS A 154 -6.17 -10.81 -0.21
N SER A 155 -7.39 -10.28 -0.25
CA SER A 155 -8.47 -10.61 0.69
C SER A 155 -9.82 -10.54 -0.02
N LYS A 156 -10.85 -11.17 0.57
CA LYS A 156 -12.24 -11.09 0.07
C LYS A 156 -12.74 -9.65 -0.03
N ALA A 157 -12.37 -8.78 0.92
CA ALA A 157 -12.71 -7.36 0.90
C ALA A 157 -12.07 -6.59 -0.28
N GLY A 158 -11.06 -7.16 -0.93
CA GLY A 158 -10.49 -6.60 -2.16
C GLY A 158 -11.42 -6.70 -3.36
N ILE A 159 -12.35 -7.66 -3.37
CA ILE A 159 -13.38 -7.78 -4.40
C ILE A 159 -14.46 -6.76 -4.09
N ARG A 160 -14.61 -5.77 -4.96
CA ARG A 160 -15.53 -4.65 -4.77
C ARG A 160 -15.85 -3.95 -6.08
N THR A 161 -16.94 -3.22 -6.08
CA THR A 161 -17.33 -2.33 -7.18
C THR A 161 -17.12 -0.88 -6.77
N ILE A 162 -16.48 -0.10 -7.62
CA ILE A 162 -16.18 1.32 -7.40
C ILE A 162 -16.91 2.12 -8.47
N PRO A 163 -17.72 3.12 -8.10
CA PRO A 163 -18.34 4.00 -9.08
C PRO A 163 -17.30 4.89 -9.74
N MET A 164 -17.48 5.19 -11.02
CA MET A 164 -16.69 6.16 -11.77
C MET A 164 -17.36 7.53 -11.76
N THR A 165 -16.56 8.57 -11.52
CA THR A 165 -16.97 9.95 -11.79
C THR A 165 -17.02 10.18 -13.32
N PRO A 166 -17.76 11.18 -13.82
CA PRO A 166 -17.72 11.53 -15.24
C PRO A 166 -16.29 11.70 -15.77
N LEU A 167 -15.43 12.37 -15.02
CA LEU A 167 -14.03 12.58 -15.38
C LEU A 167 -13.26 11.27 -15.57
N VAL A 168 -13.46 10.26 -14.67
CA VAL A 168 -12.81 8.94 -14.80
C VAL A 168 -13.37 8.22 -16.00
N LEU A 169 -14.70 8.28 -16.22
CA LEU A 169 -15.36 7.65 -17.36
C LEU A 169 -14.83 8.18 -18.68
N ASP A 170 -14.82 9.49 -18.85
CA ASP A 170 -14.34 10.16 -20.07
C ASP A 170 -12.85 9.84 -20.31
N THR A 171 -12.03 9.94 -19.26
CA THR A 171 -10.59 9.64 -19.33
C THR A 171 -10.33 8.19 -19.74
N LEU A 172 -11.08 7.22 -19.19
CA LEU A 172 -10.93 5.82 -19.57
C LEU A 172 -11.47 5.52 -20.97
N SER A 173 -12.52 6.19 -21.40
CA SER A 173 -13.05 6.09 -22.75
C SER A 173 -12.03 6.59 -23.79
N ASP A 174 -11.47 7.76 -23.56
CA ASP A 174 -10.39 8.32 -24.39
C ASP A 174 -9.16 7.42 -24.39
N TRP A 175 -8.79 6.91 -23.22
CA TRP A 175 -7.66 6.00 -23.10
C TRP A 175 -7.88 4.71 -23.87
N LYS A 176 -9.10 4.15 -23.85
CA LYS A 176 -9.46 2.92 -24.55
C LYS A 176 -9.21 3.02 -26.07
N SER A 177 -9.46 4.19 -26.66
CA SER A 177 -9.26 4.41 -28.10
C SER A 177 -7.80 4.37 -28.55
N ARG A 178 -6.85 4.56 -27.62
CA ARG A 178 -5.40 4.66 -27.90
C ARG A 178 -4.54 3.68 -27.08
N ALA A 179 -5.16 2.92 -26.17
CA ALA A 179 -4.45 1.91 -25.40
C ALA A 179 -3.93 0.80 -26.32
N LEU A 180 -2.71 0.32 -26.03
CA LEU A 180 -2.15 -0.80 -26.76
C LEU A 180 -2.94 -2.09 -26.51
N PRO A 181 -3.10 -2.96 -27.52
CA PRO A 181 -3.70 -4.28 -27.32
C PRO A 181 -2.95 -5.09 -26.26
N SER A 182 -3.68 -5.92 -25.53
CA SER A 182 -3.14 -6.82 -24.52
C SER A 182 -3.88 -8.14 -24.54
N ASP A 183 -3.15 -9.25 -24.65
CA ASP A 183 -3.71 -10.61 -24.55
C ASP A 183 -4.35 -10.88 -23.18
N GLN A 184 -4.03 -10.07 -22.18
CA GLN A 184 -4.58 -10.12 -20.82
C GLN A 184 -5.72 -9.11 -20.60
N ASP A 185 -6.23 -8.51 -21.68
CA ASP A 185 -7.30 -7.50 -21.65
C ASP A 185 -7.01 -6.30 -20.74
N LEU A 186 -5.74 -5.91 -20.57
CA LEU A 186 -5.32 -4.91 -19.61
C LEU A 186 -5.75 -3.50 -20.01
N VAL A 187 -6.27 -2.74 -19.05
CA VAL A 187 -6.55 -1.31 -19.20
C VAL A 187 -5.26 -0.51 -19.34
N PHE A 188 -4.23 -0.87 -18.58
CA PHE A 188 -2.95 -0.15 -18.54
C PHE A 188 -1.78 -1.09 -18.88
N PRO A 189 -1.67 -1.58 -20.11
CA PRO A 189 -0.53 -2.42 -20.52
C PRO A 189 0.77 -1.60 -20.62
N ASN A 190 1.90 -2.30 -20.63
CA ASN A 190 3.17 -1.71 -21.03
C ASN A 190 3.29 -1.62 -22.57
N SER A 191 4.43 -1.13 -23.08
CA SER A 191 4.68 -0.95 -24.52
C SER A 191 4.63 -2.24 -25.37
N VAL A 192 4.58 -3.40 -24.74
CA VAL A 192 4.47 -4.72 -25.40
C VAL A 192 3.20 -5.49 -25.00
N GLY A 193 2.17 -4.79 -24.54
CA GLY A 193 0.86 -5.39 -24.22
C GLY A 193 0.79 -6.19 -22.90
N ARG A 194 1.84 -6.15 -22.07
CA ARG A 194 1.93 -6.93 -20.83
C ARG A 194 1.74 -6.06 -19.58
N VAL A 195 1.63 -6.71 -18.42
CA VAL A 195 1.56 -6.01 -17.13
C VAL A 195 2.77 -5.09 -16.93
N GLN A 196 2.53 -3.83 -16.61
CA GLN A 196 3.59 -2.86 -16.31
C GLN A 196 4.38 -3.29 -15.06
N ASN A 197 5.70 -3.13 -15.08
CA ASN A 197 6.52 -3.32 -13.90
C ASN A 197 6.40 -2.11 -12.97
N TYR A 198 6.11 -2.36 -11.67
CA TYR A 198 5.98 -1.30 -10.68
C TYR A 198 7.22 -0.42 -10.56
N ALA A 199 8.41 -1.03 -10.55
CA ALA A 199 9.66 -0.27 -10.44
C ALA A 199 9.88 0.64 -11.66
N ASN A 200 9.45 0.22 -12.87
CA ASN A 200 9.51 1.07 -14.05
C ASN A 200 8.55 2.25 -13.96
N ILE A 201 7.30 2.03 -13.52
CA ILE A 201 6.34 3.14 -13.32
C ILE A 201 6.90 4.13 -12.30
N TYR A 202 7.43 3.64 -11.17
CA TYR A 202 7.96 4.49 -10.12
C TYR A 202 9.24 5.21 -10.54
N ASN A 203 10.28 4.46 -10.94
CA ASN A 203 11.62 5.04 -11.15
C ASN A 203 11.74 5.83 -12.45
N ARG A 204 10.97 5.50 -13.49
CA ARG A 204 11.09 6.15 -14.82
C ARG A 204 10.03 7.21 -15.07
N VAL A 205 8.91 7.18 -14.31
CA VAL A 205 7.79 8.11 -14.54
C VAL A 205 7.46 8.90 -13.29
N PHE A 206 7.05 8.22 -12.22
CA PHE A 206 6.48 8.88 -11.06
C PHE A 206 7.52 9.68 -10.25
N LYS A 207 8.66 9.05 -9.91
CA LYS A 207 9.73 9.70 -9.15
C LYS A 207 10.33 10.92 -9.89
N PRO A 208 10.74 10.81 -11.18
CA PRO A 208 11.25 11.98 -11.92
C PRO A 208 10.21 13.11 -12.02
N MET A 209 8.93 12.77 -12.23
CA MET A 209 7.85 13.75 -12.29
C MET A 209 7.70 14.52 -10.97
N LEU A 210 7.80 13.84 -9.80
CA LEU A 210 7.74 14.52 -8.49
C LEU A 210 8.94 15.45 -8.28
N VAL A 211 10.14 15.01 -8.68
CA VAL A 211 11.36 15.84 -8.60
C VAL A 211 11.20 17.08 -9.47
N ASP A 212 10.75 16.93 -10.71
CA ASP A 212 10.47 18.05 -11.64
C ASP A 212 9.42 19.04 -11.10
N LEU A 213 8.48 18.57 -10.27
CA LEU A 213 7.45 19.38 -9.62
C LEU A 213 7.94 20.02 -8.32
N GLY A 214 9.16 19.74 -7.87
CA GLY A 214 9.67 20.19 -6.57
C GLY A 214 8.98 19.49 -5.38
N ILE A 215 8.32 18.34 -5.61
CA ILE A 215 7.68 17.54 -4.55
C ILE A 215 8.72 16.56 -4.00
N VAL A 216 9.67 17.09 -3.25
CA VAL A 216 10.83 16.39 -2.73
C VAL A 216 10.92 16.48 -1.20
N ASP A 217 11.70 15.60 -0.60
CA ASP A 217 12.13 15.67 0.79
C ASP A 217 13.40 16.52 0.94
N ASP A 218 13.94 16.56 2.16
CA ASP A 218 15.13 17.36 2.51
C ASP A 218 16.41 16.88 1.80
N GLU A 219 16.43 15.61 1.33
CA GLU A 219 17.50 15.02 0.55
C GLU A 219 17.34 15.25 -0.97
N GLY A 220 16.27 15.92 -1.40
CA GLY A 220 15.97 16.14 -2.82
C GLY A 220 15.37 14.93 -3.52
N GLU A 221 14.99 13.88 -2.78
CA GLU A 221 14.35 12.69 -3.28
C GLU A 221 12.82 12.86 -3.33
N ALA A 222 12.14 12.08 -4.17
CA ALA A 222 10.67 12.13 -4.24
C ALA A 222 10.03 11.89 -2.86
N ARG A 223 9.27 12.86 -2.36
CA ARG A 223 8.72 12.90 -1.02
C ARG A 223 7.80 11.70 -0.69
N PHE A 224 7.20 11.08 -1.71
CA PHE A 224 6.33 9.93 -1.52
C PHE A 224 6.28 8.99 -2.73
N GLY A 225 5.80 7.76 -2.53
CA GLY A 225 5.61 6.77 -3.58
C GLY A 225 4.20 6.79 -4.19
N ILE A 226 3.98 6.01 -5.26
CA ILE A 226 2.68 5.91 -5.97
C ILE A 226 1.53 5.54 -5.02
N HIS A 227 1.80 4.77 -3.94
CA HIS A 227 0.76 4.38 -2.99
C HIS A 227 0.12 5.57 -2.27
N SER A 228 0.82 6.71 -2.20
CA SER A 228 0.30 7.94 -1.63
C SER A 228 -0.87 8.55 -2.43
N LEU A 229 -1.01 8.22 -3.72
CA LEU A 229 -2.22 8.57 -4.49
C LEU A 229 -3.48 7.94 -3.90
N ARG A 230 -3.37 6.73 -3.35
CA ARG A 230 -4.48 6.08 -2.63
C ARG A 230 -4.71 6.72 -1.26
N HIS A 231 -3.66 7.18 -0.57
CA HIS A 231 -3.81 7.96 0.65
C HIS A 231 -4.51 9.30 0.37
N ALA A 232 -4.16 9.94 -0.75
CA ALA A 232 -4.85 11.13 -1.23
C ALA A 232 -6.33 10.87 -1.49
N ALA A 233 -6.68 9.78 -2.19
CA ALA A 233 -8.08 9.40 -2.40
C ALA A 233 -8.85 9.25 -1.08
N ALA A 234 -8.27 8.55 -0.10
CA ALA A 234 -8.89 8.38 1.21
C ALA A 234 -9.12 9.72 1.93
N SER A 235 -8.11 10.59 1.94
CA SER A 235 -8.21 11.92 2.53
C SER A 235 -9.30 12.78 1.85
N LEU A 236 -9.37 12.75 0.52
CA LEU A 236 -10.41 13.44 -0.23
C LEU A 236 -11.82 12.91 0.08
N PHE A 237 -11.98 11.59 0.27
CA PHE A 237 -13.27 10.99 0.63
C PHE A 237 -13.70 11.42 2.04
N ILE A 238 -12.75 11.49 2.99
CA ILE A 238 -13.01 11.98 4.35
C ILE A 238 -13.43 13.43 4.33
N GLU A 239 -12.71 14.28 3.61
CA GLU A 239 -13.03 15.70 3.45
C GLU A 239 -14.41 15.94 2.83
N GLN A 240 -14.90 15.01 2.02
CA GLN A 240 -16.27 15.04 1.48
C GLN A 240 -17.31 14.46 2.46
N GLY A 241 -16.96 14.23 3.71
CA GLY A 241 -17.86 13.74 4.76
C GLY A 241 -18.27 12.27 4.60
N TRP A 242 -17.52 11.45 3.86
CA TRP A 242 -17.89 10.04 3.71
C TRP A 242 -17.57 9.27 5.00
N ASN A 243 -18.53 8.46 5.44
CA ASN A 243 -18.33 7.69 6.66
C ASN A 243 -17.22 6.65 6.52
N PRO A 244 -16.52 6.31 7.63
CA PRO A 244 -15.40 5.37 7.63
C PRO A 244 -15.71 4.00 7.01
N LYS A 245 -16.95 3.50 7.18
CA LYS A 245 -17.38 2.22 6.62
C LYS A 245 -17.47 2.23 5.11
N LYS A 246 -17.97 3.32 4.53
CA LYS A 246 -18.02 3.51 3.08
C LYS A 246 -16.60 3.58 2.51
N ILE A 247 -15.70 4.32 3.15
CA ILE A 247 -14.29 4.44 2.77
C ILE A 247 -13.59 3.08 2.87
N GLN A 248 -13.78 2.33 3.96
CA GLN A 248 -13.28 0.97 4.12
C GLN A 248 -13.67 0.09 2.93
N THR A 249 -14.94 0.12 2.55
CA THR A 249 -15.49 -0.70 1.46
C THR A 249 -14.88 -0.30 0.12
N LEU A 250 -14.85 0.99 -0.22
CA LEU A 250 -14.29 1.49 -1.48
C LEU A 250 -12.79 1.23 -1.61
N LEU A 251 -12.05 1.38 -0.52
CA LEU A 251 -10.64 1.05 -0.49
C LEU A 251 -10.38 -0.47 -0.46
N GLY A 252 -11.34 -1.30 -0.08
CA GLY A 252 -11.15 -2.75 0.07
C GLY A 252 -10.20 -3.08 1.22
N HIS A 253 -10.38 -2.43 2.38
CA HIS A 253 -9.69 -2.76 3.61
C HIS A 253 -10.38 -3.94 4.29
N ALA A 254 -9.60 -4.93 4.73
CA ALA A 254 -10.14 -6.12 5.40
C ALA A 254 -10.80 -5.80 6.76
N SER A 255 -10.38 -4.73 7.42
CA SER A 255 -10.89 -4.27 8.71
C SER A 255 -11.11 -2.75 8.69
N ILE A 256 -12.14 -2.27 9.38
CA ILE A 256 -12.35 -0.84 9.62
C ILE A 256 -11.22 -0.24 10.45
N THR A 257 -10.65 -1.02 11.36
CA THR A 257 -9.48 -0.63 12.17
C THR A 257 -8.33 -0.15 11.29
N LEU A 258 -8.09 -0.82 10.15
CA LEU A 258 -7.05 -0.38 9.22
C LEU A 258 -7.34 1.02 8.63
N THR A 259 -8.60 1.36 8.40
CA THR A 259 -9.00 2.69 7.93
C THR A 259 -8.83 3.73 9.03
N LEU A 260 -9.29 3.43 10.24
CA LEU A 260 -9.21 4.33 11.39
C LEU A 260 -7.77 4.51 11.89
N ASP A 261 -6.98 3.44 11.98
CA ASP A 261 -5.55 3.53 12.35
C ASP A 261 -4.74 4.37 11.37
N THR A 262 -5.18 4.42 10.10
CA THR A 262 -4.47 5.15 9.06
C THR A 262 -4.94 6.59 8.92
N TYR A 263 -6.24 6.83 9.05
CA TYR A 263 -6.88 8.09 8.68
C TYR A 263 -7.77 8.66 9.80
N GLY A 264 -7.81 8.03 10.98
CA GLY A 264 -8.68 8.46 12.08
C GLY A 264 -8.51 9.93 12.46
N HIS A 265 -7.27 10.40 12.47
CA HIS A 265 -6.94 11.80 12.76
C HIS A 265 -7.52 12.81 11.75
N LEU A 266 -7.92 12.36 10.55
CA LEU A 266 -8.55 13.24 9.54
C LEU A 266 -10.06 13.37 9.74
N PHE A 267 -10.67 12.58 10.64
CA PHE A 267 -12.09 12.71 10.98
C PHE A 267 -12.33 13.64 12.16
N GLU A 268 -11.28 14.09 12.83
CA GLU A 268 -11.36 15.00 13.96
C GLU A 268 -11.53 16.43 13.43
N ASN A 269 -12.72 17.02 13.62
CA ASN A 269 -13.02 18.40 13.26
C ASN A 269 -13.86 19.04 14.37
N PRO A 270 -13.23 19.67 15.37
CA PRO A 270 -13.94 20.26 16.51
C PRO A 270 -15.00 21.32 16.13
N GLU A 271 -14.80 22.02 15.01
CA GLU A 271 -15.76 23.03 14.55
C GLU A 271 -17.04 22.37 13.99
N GLU A 272 -16.90 21.28 13.23
CA GLU A 272 -18.05 20.47 12.78
C GLU A 272 -18.76 19.79 13.94
N ASP A 273 -18.03 19.34 14.97
CA ASP A 273 -18.62 18.73 16.15
C ASP A 273 -19.55 19.68 16.87
N VAL A 274 -19.17 20.95 17.06
CA VAL A 274 -20.04 21.98 17.65
C VAL A 274 -21.30 22.18 16.80
N ALA A 275 -21.14 22.32 15.48
CA ALA A 275 -22.28 22.52 14.58
C ALA A 275 -23.24 21.30 14.58
N MET A 276 -22.72 20.08 14.73
CA MET A 276 -23.52 18.87 14.86
C MET A 276 -24.34 18.86 16.17
N PHE A 277 -23.76 19.30 17.29
CA PHE A 277 -24.47 19.43 18.57
C PHE A 277 -25.54 20.54 18.49
N GLU A 278 -25.26 21.67 17.88
CA GLU A 278 -26.23 22.73 17.67
C GLU A 278 -27.43 22.27 16.83
N LYS A 279 -27.13 21.54 15.73
CA LYS A 279 -28.16 20.92 14.89
C LYS A 279 -28.99 19.90 15.68
N LEU A 280 -28.38 19.01 16.44
CA LEU A 280 -29.07 18.04 17.28
C LEU A 280 -29.99 18.75 18.29
N GLN A 281 -29.52 19.83 18.92
CA GLN A 281 -30.32 20.65 19.81
C GLN A 281 -31.53 21.27 19.09
N SER A 282 -31.32 21.85 17.91
CA SER A 282 -32.38 22.40 17.09
C SER A 282 -33.42 21.36 16.70
N ASP A 283 -32.97 20.18 16.22
CA ASP A 283 -33.87 19.08 15.79
C ASP A 283 -34.71 18.52 16.95
N LEU A 284 -34.22 18.60 18.19
CA LEU A 284 -34.91 18.06 19.36
C LEU A 284 -35.79 19.08 20.09
N LEU A 285 -35.44 20.36 20.04
CA LEU A 285 -36.08 21.40 20.86
C LEU A 285 -36.99 22.34 20.07
N VAL A 286 -36.96 22.31 18.73
CA VAL A 286 -37.90 23.02 17.89
C VAL A 286 -39.07 22.09 17.58
N ALA A 287 -40.16 22.23 18.31
CA ALA A 287 -41.46 21.60 18.09
C ALA A 287 -42.35 22.51 17.27
#